data_db29d595128b2c65e3664a45060fa9e8
#
_entry.id   db29d595128b2c65e3664a45060fa9e8
#
_cell.length_a   1.000
_cell.length_b   1.000
_cell.length_c   1.000
_cell.angle_alpha   90.00
_cell.angle_beta   90.00
_cell.angle_gamma   90.00
#
_symmetry.space_group_name_H-M   'P 1'
#
loop_
_entity.id
_entity.type
_entity.pdbx_description
1 polymer ?
#
loop_
_entity_poly.entity_id
_entity_poly.type
_entity_poly.pdbx_seq_one_letter_code
_entity_poly.pdbx_strand_id
1 'polypeptide(L)'
;MHGKLFCFLMAMCALGVTGVAAEPQTIYLWPAGHPTLQGANEKEIINPPDPKPGQFIRQFKNIHNPSLEVFPAPRDKATGAALIVAAGGGHRELNTGTEGYDLIEWLHGMGVSVFILKYRLAFTPNYKYTVEGEALQDTQRAIRIVRGRAAEWNINPTRIGLLGFSAGGALAALADIRFDRGKPDATDPIEHQSCRPDFVGLVYPGWKPMDITAPPDAAPAFLTSAGLDDAFHAKQTVEFHNSLFNAGVESDLHIYAHGGHGNGISPRDGIPFGSWPKRFEEWMADLGLFKPATGTGASFQGPVGLQLYSLREMFAKDVAGALDRVRDLGFQYIEMGNTYKLPPLEFKAMLDKRGLKPASAMYDFSRYSTDLDGVVRDAEMFGFKYVGCAWLPHKGDVFTESDARAAIAVFNEAGEKLAKRGLKFFYHVHGFEFQPYGDGTLFDLMMKETRPEYVHYEMDIFWVAHAGQDPVALLNKYSGRWDLMHLKDMRKGTPTGLLSGHSDITNDVVLGTGQIKLPDVLSAAKRAGVKWYFIEDESPKPSEQIPASMRYLERVTFK
;
A
#
# COMPACT_ATOMS: atom_id res chain seq x y z
N MET A 1 70.94 -23.71 -33.23
CA MET A 1 70.69 -22.60 -32.29
C MET A 1 69.32 -22.78 -31.73
N HIS A 2 69.18 -23.24 -30.51
CA HIS A 2 67.94 -23.66 -29.90
C HIS A 2 67.45 -22.57 -28.94
N GLY A 3 66.28 -21.99 -29.21
CA GLY A 3 65.59 -21.07 -28.32
C GLY A 3 64.56 -21.82 -27.48
N LYS A 4 64.75 -21.89 -26.18
CA LYS A 4 63.81 -22.52 -25.22
C LYS A 4 62.74 -21.48 -24.87
N LEU A 5 61.49 -21.86 -25.13
CA LEU A 5 60.28 -21.14 -24.71
C LEU A 5 59.97 -21.54 -23.24
N PHE A 6 59.98 -20.58 -22.31
CA PHE A 6 59.56 -20.77 -20.91
C PHE A 6 58.06 -20.43 -20.79
N CYS A 7 57.23 -21.46 -20.54
CA CYS A 7 55.84 -21.26 -20.12
C CYS A 7 55.81 -20.98 -18.62
N PHE A 8 55.32 -19.77 -18.24
CA PHE A 8 54.97 -19.46 -16.85
C PHE A 8 53.51 -19.89 -16.62
N LEU A 9 53.32 -20.94 -15.82
CA LEU A 9 52.02 -21.31 -15.26
C LEU A 9 51.74 -20.39 -14.07
N MET A 10 50.78 -19.44 -14.21
CA MET A 10 50.19 -18.73 -13.08
C MET A 10 49.13 -19.66 -12.42
N ALA A 11 49.47 -20.18 -11.25
CA ALA A 11 48.49 -20.80 -10.39
C ALA A 11 47.61 -19.72 -9.73
N MET A 12 46.35 -19.60 -10.17
CA MET A 12 45.33 -18.82 -9.47
C MET A 12 44.94 -19.59 -8.19
N CYS A 13 45.46 -19.17 -7.03
CA CYS A 13 44.89 -19.52 -5.75
C CYS A 13 43.51 -18.88 -5.62
N ALA A 14 42.46 -19.66 -5.79
CA ALA A 14 41.11 -19.27 -5.37
C ALA A 14 41.08 -19.27 -3.83
N LEU A 15 41.25 -18.09 -3.25
CA LEU A 15 40.92 -17.86 -1.85
C LEU A 15 39.40 -17.95 -1.73
N GLY A 16 38.91 -19.09 -1.27
CA GLY A 16 37.54 -19.24 -0.81
C GLY A 16 37.33 -18.32 0.40
N VAL A 17 36.72 -17.18 0.19
CA VAL A 17 36.20 -16.36 1.29
C VAL A 17 35.01 -17.12 1.87
N THR A 18 35.27 -17.90 2.93
CA THR A 18 34.21 -18.35 3.83
C THR A 18 33.70 -17.11 4.53
N GLY A 19 32.60 -16.55 3.98
CA GLY A 19 31.90 -15.43 4.60
C GLY A 19 31.40 -15.88 5.97
N VAL A 20 32.05 -15.41 7.03
CA VAL A 20 31.43 -15.40 8.36
C VAL A 20 30.17 -14.52 8.21
N ALA A 21 28.99 -15.11 8.43
CA ALA A 21 27.76 -14.36 8.44
C ALA A 21 27.94 -13.22 9.44
N ALA A 22 27.76 -11.98 8.98
CA ALA A 22 27.85 -10.82 9.85
C ALA A 22 26.81 -10.97 10.97
N GLU A 23 27.18 -10.62 12.21
CA GLU A 23 26.22 -10.61 13.30
C GLU A 23 25.01 -9.70 12.94
N PRO A 24 23.78 -10.09 13.33
CA PRO A 24 22.59 -9.31 13.00
C PRO A 24 22.69 -7.91 13.62
N GLN A 25 22.28 -6.91 12.87
CA GLN A 25 22.19 -5.55 13.36
C GLN A 25 21.15 -5.48 14.48
N THR A 26 21.53 -4.99 15.66
CA THR A 26 20.60 -4.72 16.77
C THR A 26 20.25 -3.23 16.82
N ILE A 27 18.96 -2.92 16.91
CA ILE A 27 18.43 -1.56 17.02
C ILE A 27 17.65 -1.45 18.33
N TYR A 28 18.14 -0.64 19.26
CA TYR A 28 17.39 -0.31 20.48
C TYR A 28 16.18 0.57 20.14
N LEU A 29 15.02 0.25 20.71
CA LEU A 29 13.77 0.96 20.39
C LEU A 29 13.75 2.38 20.96
N TRP A 30 14.39 2.58 22.11
CA TRP A 30 14.43 3.85 22.80
C TRP A 30 15.86 4.33 22.96
N PRO A 31 16.12 5.63 22.86
CA PRO A 31 17.45 6.17 23.13
C PRO A 31 17.86 5.95 24.58
N ALA A 32 19.16 5.83 24.83
CA ALA A 32 19.69 5.67 26.19
C ALA A 32 19.21 6.80 27.10
N GLY A 33 18.76 6.45 28.31
CA GLY A 33 18.20 7.42 29.27
C GLY A 33 16.77 7.86 28.99
N HIS A 34 16.08 7.27 28.00
CA HIS A 34 14.68 7.58 27.75
C HIS A 34 13.83 7.30 29.01
N PRO A 35 12.87 8.18 29.39
CA PRO A 35 12.10 8.06 30.65
C PRO A 35 11.31 6.76 30.79
N THR A 36 10.95 6.10 29.68
CA THR A 36 10.25 4.80 29.73
C THR A 36 11.15 3.64 30.14
N LEU A 37 12.49 3.78 30.07
CA LEU A 37 13.43 2.71 30.40
C LEU A 37 13.66 2.66 31.91
N GLN A 38 13.36 1.49 32.50
CA GLN A 38 13.68 1.16 33.88
C GLN A 38 14.61 -0.05 33.87
N GLY A 39 15.56 -0.12 34.79
CA GLY A 39 16.48 -1.27 34.87
C GLY A 39 17.45 -1.42 33.70
N ALA A 40 17.71 -0.35 32.91
CA ALA A 40 18.55 -0.43 31.70
C ALA A 40 19.98 -0.94 31.94
N ASN A 41 20.48 -0.92 33.16
CA ASN A 41 21.80 -1.45 33.53
C ASN A 41 21.75 -2.94 33.95
N GLU A 42 20.58 -3.53 34.08
CA GLU A 42 20.44 -4.94 34.40
C GLU A 42 20.72 -5.80 33.17
N LYS A 43 21.35 -6.96 33.40
CA LYS A 43 21.69 -7.87 32.32
C LYS A 43 20.48 -8.73 31.92
N GLU A 44 20.28 -8.90 30.64
CA GLU A 44 19.38 -9.92 30.09
C GLU A 44 19.86 -11.31 30.53
N ILE A 45 18.93 -12.20 30.81
CA ILE A 45 19.20 -13.63 31.03
C ILE A 45 18.94 -14.34 29.72
N ILE A 46 19.93 -15.02 29.20
CA ILE A 46 19.92 -15.66 27.88
C ILE A 46 20.06 -17.17 27.99
N ASN A 47 19.52 -17.90 27.04
CA ASN A 47 19.67 -19.34 26.90
C ASN A 47 19.97 -19.71 25.43
N PRO A 48 21.12 -20.37 25.13
CA PRO A 48 22.13 -20.83 26.08
C PRO A 48 22.89 -19.65 26.73
N PRO A 49 23.41 -19.82 27.96
CA PRO A 49 24.09 -18.73 28.68
C PRO A 49 25.42 -18.31 28.06
N ASP A 50 26.08 -19.23 27.33
CA ASP A 50 27.34 -19.00 26.62
C ASP A 50 27.16 -19.41 25.14
N PRO A 51 26.51 -18.59 24.29
CA PRO A 51 26.28 -18.93 22.89
C PRO A 51 27.60 -18.96 22.12
N LYS A 52 27.79 -19.95 21.27
CA LYS A 52 28.94 -20.03 20.36
C LYS A 52 28.80 -18.94 19.28
N PRO A 53 29.91 -18.47 18.70
CA PRO A 53 29.86 -17.57 17.56
C PRO A 53 28.92 -18.09 16.47
N GLY A 54 27.94 -17.24 16.02
CA GLY A 54 26.93 -17.61 15.03
C GLY A 54 25.76 -18.45 15.57
N GLN A 55 25.72 -18.75 16.86
CA GLN A 55 24.60 -19.44 17.49
C GLN A 55 23.57 -18.42 17.99
N PHE A 56 22.33 -18.56 17.53
CA PHE A 56 21.23 -17.71 18.01
C PHE A 56 20.84 -18.04 19.45
N ILE A 57 20.53 -16.99 20.22
CA ILE A 57 19.99 -17.08 21.56
C ILE A 57 18.52 -17.47 21.47
N ARG A 58 18.16 -18.63 22.00
CA ARG A 58 16.83 -19.21 21.83
C ARG A 58 15.78 -18.71 22.82
N GLN A 59 16.24 -18.13 23.93
CA GLN A 59 15.34 -17.53 24.96
C GLN A 59 15.98 -16.30 25.57
N PHE A 60 15.13 -15.31 25.91
CA PHE A 60 15.49 -14.11 26.63
C PHE A 60 14.56 -13.90 27.82
N LYS A 61 15.12 -13.47 28.96
CA LYS A 61 14.40 -12.99 30.15
C LYS A 61 15.02 -11.68 30.62
N ASN A 62 14.34 -10.99 31.53
CA ASN A 62 14.85 -9.77 32.15
C ASN A 62 15.22 -8.69 31.10
N ILE A 63 14.28 -8.41 30.19
CA ILE A 63 14.46 -7.46 29.10
C ILE A 63 14.09 -6.06 29.59
N HIS A 64 15.06 -5.15 29.63
CA HIS A 64 14.89 -3.77 30.04
C HIS A 64 15.25 -2.76 28.95
N ASN A 65 16.05 -3.20 27.95
CA ASN A 65 16.39 -2.44 26.75
C ASN A 65 15.76 -3.10 25.53
N PRO A 66 14.49 -2.82 25.25
CA PRO A 66 13.79 -3.45 24.12
C PRO A 66 14.48 -3.09 22.80
N SER A 67 14.53 -4.06 21.88
CA SER A 67 15.29 -3.93 20.64
C SER A 67 14.69 -4.76 19.50
N LEU A 68 15.15 -4.45 18.28
CA LEU A 68 14.94 -5.25 17.07
C LEU A 68 16.27 -5.84 16.63
N GLU A 69 16.28 -7.12 16.29
CA GLU A 69 17.35 -7.72 15.50
C GLU A 69 16.91 -7.82 14.05
N VAL A 70 17.76 -7.34 13.13
CA VAL A 70 17.41 -7.07 11.75
C VAL A 70 17.98 -8.13 10.82
N PHE A 71 17.12 -8.77 10.05
CA PHE A 71 17.45 -9.78 9.04
C PHE A 71 16.82 -9.38 7.70
N PRO A 72 17.48 -8.56 6.87
CA PRO A 72 16.95 -8.14 5.58
C PRO A 72 16.87 -9.35 4.63
N ALA A 73 15.80 -9.39 3.82
CA ALA A 73 15.71 -10.39 2.77
C ALA A 73 16.86 -10.26 1.76
N PRO A 74 17.34 -11.38 1.17
CA PRO A 74 18.31 -11.34 0.09
C PRO A 74 17.86 -10.38 -1.03
N ARG A 75 18.76 -9.51 -1.49
CA ARG A 75 18.41 -8.42 -2.42
C ARG A 75 17.78 -8.90 -3.73
N ASP A 76 18.19 -10.06 -4.20
CA ASP A 76 17.68 -10.71 -5.42
C ASP A 76 16.28 -11.31 -5.26
N LYS A 77 15.80 -11.48 -4.03
CA LYS A 77 14.48 -12.03 -3.71
C LYS A 77 13.54 -11.02 -3.05
N ALA A 78 14.07 -9.92 -2.53
CA ALA A 78 13.32 -8.96 -1.71
C ALA A 78 12.03 -8.47 -2.40
N THR A 79 10.89 -8.69 -1.76
CA THR A 79 9.56 -8.28 -2.22
C THR A 79 9.14 -6.90 -1.72
N GLY A 80 9.95 -6.32 -0.83
CA GLY A 80 9.61 -5.13 -0.07
C GLY A 80 8.70 -5.40 1.14
N ALA A 81 8.25 -6.64 1.36
CA ALA A 81 7.50 -6.99 2.56
C ALA A 81 8.43 -7.23 3.76
N ALA A 82 7.94 -6.91 4.95
CA ALA A 82 8.64 -7.14 6.21
C ALA A 82 7.70 -7.69 7.28
N LEU A 83 8.22 -8.55 8.14
CA LEU A 83 7.54 -9.06 9.32
C LEU A 83 8.35 -8.74 10.58
N ILE A 84 7.70 -8.07 11.53
CA ILE A 84 8.18 -7.95 12.89
C ILE A 84 7.63 -9.15 13.65
N VAL A 85 8.52 -9.98 14.18
CA VAL A 85 8.16 -11.23 14.85
C VAL A 85 8.18 -11.04 16.35
N ALA A 86 7.04 -11.25 17.00
CA ALA A 86 6.86 -11.20 18.45
C ALA A 86 6.70 -12.62 19.00
N ALA A 87 7.77 -13.17 19.58
CA ALA A 87 7.76 -14.50 20.18
C ALA A 87 6.89 -14.55 21.44
N GLY A 88 6.37 -15.73 21.75
CA GLY A 88 5.66 -16.02 23.00
C GLY A 88 6.58 -16.29 24.18
N GLY A 89 6.00 -16.78 25.26
CA GLY A 89 6.69 -17.10 26.53
C GLY A 89 5.94 -16.55 27.74
N GLY A 90 4.61 -16.33 27.61
CA GLY A 90 3.72 -15.94 28.71
C GLY A 90 4.06 -14.60 29.36
N HIS A 91 4.71 -13.68 28.64
CA HIS A 91 5.24 -12.41 29.14
C HIS A 91 6.23 -12.55 30.32
N ARG A 92 6.88 -13.72 30.45
CA ARG A 92 7.95 -14.02 31.43
C ARG A 92 9.29 -14.25 30.77
N GLU A 93 9.25 -14.67 29.52
CA GLU A 93 10.40 -14.93 28.65
C GLU A 93 10.00 -14.73 27.19
N LEU A 94 10.97 -14.72 26.27
CA LEU A 94 10.76 -14.82 24.83
C LEU A 94 11.35 -16.12 24.33
N ASN A 95 10.55 -16.93 23.64
CA ASN A 95 10.96 -18.17 22.98
C ASN A 95 11.40 -17.88 21.54
N THR A 96 12.44 -17.11 21.36
CA THR A 96 12.94 -16.63 20.06
C THR A 96 13.50 -17.73 19.16
N GLY A 97 13.68 -18.96 19.68
CA GLY A 97 14.10 -20.09 18.85
C GLY A 97 13.07 -20.40 17.77
N THR A 98 12.08 -21.22 18.13
CA THR A 98 11.05 -21.73 17.21
C THR A 98 10.02 -20.67 16.79
N GLU A 99 9.88 -19.59 17.56
CA GLU A 99 8.95 -18.49 17.32
C GLU A 99 9.68 -17.20 16.88
N GLY A 100 10.90 -17.33 16.38
CA GLY A 100 11.74 -16.22 15.94
C GLY A 100 12.75 -16.67 14.89
N TYR A 101 13.95 -17.07 15.30
CA TYR A 101 15.07 -17.33 14.37
C TYR A 101 14.82 -18.47 13.39
N ASP A 102 14.09 -19.51 13.79
CA ASP A 102 13.78 -20.64 12.91
C ASP A 102 12.82 -20.25 11.76
N LEU A 103 12.19 -19.06 11.83
CA LEU A 103 11.33 -18.51 10.77
C LEU A 103 12.14 -17.83 9.64
N ILE A 104 13.39 -17.42 9.92
CA ILE A 104 14.13 -16.51 9.02
C ILE A 104 14.34 -17.12 7.64
N GLU A 105 14.82 -18.37 7.58
CA GLU A 105 15.07 -19.03 6.30
C GLU A 105 13.80 -19.18 5.46
N TRP A 106 12.69 -19.57 6.09
CA TRP A 106 11.40 -19.70 5.44
C TRP A 106 10.90 -18.35 4.88
N LEU A 107 10.93 -17.28 5.70
CA LEU A 107 10.50 -15.94 5.29
C LEU A 107 11.42 -15.33 4.22
N HIS A 108 12.74 -15.54 4.34
CA HIS A 108 13.69 -15.14 3.31
C HIS A 108 13.48 -15.89 1.99
N GLY A 109 13.05 -17.17 2.05
CA GLY A 109 12.64 -17.93 0.86
C GLY A 109 11.54 -17.26 0.07
N MET A 110 10.64 -16.55 0.76
CA MET A 110 9.55 -15.75 0.19
C MET A 110 9.94 -14.29 -0.12
N GLY A 111 11.17 -13.88 0.16
CA GLY A 111 11.64 -12.51 -0.05
C GLY A 111 11.15 -11.50 1.00
N VAL A 112 10.77 -11.96 2.19
CA VAL A 112 10.27 -11.14 3.30
C VAL A 112 11.41 -10.83 4.27
N SER A 113 11.65 -9.56 4.60
CA SER A 113 12.58 -9.15 5.64
C SER A 113 12.04 -9.45 7.03
N VAL A 114 12.90 -9.87 7.96
CA VAL A 114 12.50 -10.31 9.30
C VAL A 114 13.12 -9.41 10.36
N PHE A 115 12.32 -9.03 11.35
CA PHE A 115 12.74 -8.25 12.50
C PHE A 115 12.31 -8.97 13.76
N ILE A 116 13.25 -9.51 14.53
CA ILE A 116 12.94 -10.19 15.79
C ILE A 116 12.83 -9.15 16.89
N LEU A 117 11.62 -9.05 17.46
CA LEU A 117 11.31 -8.06 18.49
C LEU A 117 11.60 -8.63 19.89
N LYS A 118 12.50 -7.98 20.61
CA LYS A 118 12.67 -8.14 22.04
C LYS A 118 11.93 -7.04 22.78
N TYR A 119 10.75 -7.35 23.27
CA TYR A 119 9.88 -6.42 24.01
C TYR A 119 9.99 -6.63 25.53
N ARG A 120 9.68 -5.62 26.33
CA ARG A 120 9.67 -5.72 27.79
C ARG A 120 8.58 -6.67 28.28
N LEU A 121 8.93 -7.52 29.22
CA LEU A 121 8.08 -8.60 29.69
C LEU A 121 7.25 -8.14 30.89
N ALA A 122 5.92 -8.24 30.78
CA ALA A 122 4.97 -7.75 31.77
C ALA A 122 5.10 -8.44 33.16
N PHE A 123 5.68 -9.65 33.21
CA PHE A 123 5.90 -10.37 34.44
C PHE A 123 7.37 -10.49 34.84
N THR A 124 8.18 -9.48 34.49
CA THR A 124 9.56 -9.35 34.97
C THR A 124 9.53 -9.09 36.48
N PRO A 125 10.22 -9.89 37.31
CA PRO A 125 10.26 -9.67 38.76
C PRO A 125 10.78 -8.27 39.10
N ASN A 126 10.23 -7.66 40.15
CA ASN A 126 10.57 -6.32 40.67
C ASN A 126 10.22 -5.15 39.74
N TYR A 127 9.60 -5.37 38.59
CA TYR A 127 9.18 -4.32 37.65
C TYR A 127 7.66 -4.31 37.48
N LYS A 128 7.09 -3.14 37.17
CA LYS A 128 5.66 -2.94 36.99
C LYS A 128 5.29 -2.83 35.50
N TYR A 129 6.02 -3.53 34.62
CA TYR A 129 5.66 -3.57 33.22
C TYR A 129 4.31 -4.23 33.01
N THR A 130 3.57 -3.76 32.02
CA THR A 130 2.25 -4.28 31.65
C THR A 130 2.21 -4.66 30.17
N VAL A 131 1.28 -5.53 29.81
CA VAL A 131 1.08 -5.92 28.41
C VAL A 131 0.54 -4.75 27.60
N GLU A 132 -0.47 -4.05 28.14
CA GLU A 132 -1.13 -2.91 27.48
C GLU A 132 -0.33 -1.59 27.59
N GLY A 133 0.69 -1.55 28.43
CA GLY A 133 1.62 -0.43 28.58
C GLY A 133 2.92 -0.67 27.82
N GLU A 134 3.99 -1.02 28.56
CA GLU A 134 5.35 -1.04 28.04
C GLU A 134 5.56 -2.03 26.90
N ALA A 135 4.96 -3.24 26.96
CA ALA A 135 5.12 -4.22 25.91
C ALA A 135 4.41 -3.77 24.60
N LEU A 136 3.22 -3.19 24.71
CA LEU A 136 2.52 -2.62 23.55
C LEU A 136 3.27 -1.40 22.99
N GLN A 137 3.76 -0.49 23.84
CA GLN A 137 4.55 0.66 23.41
C GLN A 137 5.81 0.24 22.65
N ASP A 138 6.50 -0.80 23.11
CA ASP A 138 7.68 -1.35 22.42
C ASP A 138 7.29 -1.89 21.04
N THR A 139 6.16 -2.59 20.94
CA THR A 139 5.66 -3.14 19.67
C THR A 139 5.29 -2.02 18.70
N GLN A 140 4.56 -1.01 19.17
CA GLN A 140 4.22 0.17 18.37
C GLN A 140 5.47 0.93 17.90
N ARG A 141 6.44 1.11 18.80
CA ARG A 141 7.72 1.74 18.49
C ARG A 141 8.51 0.96 17.44
N ALA A 142 8.51 -0.36 17.53
CA ALA A 142 9.14 -1.23 16.54
C ALA A 142 8.57 -1.02 15.14
N ILE A 143 7.24 -0.98 15.00
CA ILE A 143 6.58 -0.69 13.71
C ILE A 143 7.00 0.68 13.16
N ARG A 144 7.02 1.73 14.00
CA ARG A 144 7.45 3.07 13.60
C ARG A 144 8.90 3.11 13.12
N ILE A 145 9.81 2.42 13.81
CA ILE A 145 11.23 2.35 13.41
C ILE A 145 11.37 1.66 12.06
N VAL A 146 10.74 0.49 11.87
CA VAL A 146 10.82 -0.23 10.60
C VAL A 146 10.22 0.60 9.47
N ARG A 147 9.10 1.28 9.70
CA ARG A 147 8.45 2.15 8.70
C ARG A 147 9.28 3.38 8.38
N GLY A 148 9.79 4.07 9.39
CA GLY A 148 10.59 5.29 9.21
C GLY A 148 11.96 5.05 8.56
N ARG A 149 12.49 3.84 8.69
CA ARG A 149 13.79 3.43 8.14
C ARG A 149 13.68 2.40 7.02
N ALA A 150 12.49 2.20 6.45
CA ALA A 150 12.19 1.15 5.48
C ALA A 150 13.15 1.15 4.26
N ALA A 151 13.56 2.32 3.80
CA ALA A 151 14.51 2.47 2.69
C ALA A 151 15.88 1.83 2.95
N GLU A 152 16.35 1.77 4.21
CA GLU A 152 17.63 1.17 4.57
C GLU A 152 17.70 -0.33 4.25
N TRP A 153 16.54 -0.99 4.29
CA TRP A 153 16.42 -2.45 4.10
C TRP A 153 15.64 -2.82 2.83
N ASN A 154 15.41 -1.85 1.92
CA ASN A 154 14.63 -2.06 0.70
C ASN A 154 13.21 -2.59 1.00
N ILE A 155 12.56 -2.02 2.03
CA ILE A 155 11.21 -2.37 2.46
C ILE A 155 10.22 -1.30 1.93
N ASN A 156 9.06 -1.75 1.48
CA ASN A 156 7.94 -0.87 1.22
C ASN A 156 7.26 -0.49 2.56
N PRO A 157 7.20 0.80 2.95
CA PRO A 157 6.66 1.21 4.24
C PRO A 157 5.15 0.91 4.43
N THR A 158 4.46 0.41 3.38
CA THR A 158 3.06 -0.06 3.45
C THR A 158 2.93 -1.59 3.38
N ARG A 159 4.03 -2.32 3.65
CA ARG A 159 4.07 -3.79 3.68
C ARG A 159 4.79 -4.31 4.91
N ILE A 160 4.49 -3.72 6.06
CA ILE A 160 5.10 -4.06 7.35
C ILE A 160 4.04 -4.72 8.23
N GLY A 161 4.20 -6.02 8.46
CA GLY A 161 3.30 -6.81 9.28
C GLY A 161 3.88 -7.17 10.64
N LEU A 162 3.01 -7.69 11.50
CA LEU A 162 3.36 -8.37 12.74
C LEU A 162 3.05 -9.86 12.62
N LEU A 163 3.95 -10.71 13.10
CA LEU A 163 3.69 -12.14 13.32
C LEU A 163 3.89 -12.44 14.80
N GLY A 164 2.81 -12.73 15.50
CA GLY A 164 2.84 -12.96 16.95
C GLY A 164 2.46 -14.39 17.34
N PHE A 165 3.19 -14.94 18.31
CA PHE A 165 2.96 -16.27 18.85
C PHE A 165 2.54 -16.21 20.31
N SER A 166 1.48 -16.91 20.71
CA SER A 166 1.05 -17.00 22.13
C SER A 166 0.91 -15.60 22.77
N ALA A 167 1.72 -15.28 23.77
CA ALA A 167 1.78 -13.96 24.38
C ALA A 167 2.19 -12.85 23.38
N GLY A 168 3.08 -13.15 22.42
CA GLY A 168 3.40 -12.26 21.31
C GLY A 168 2.23 -12.09 20.35
N GLY A 169 1.37 -13.11 20.20
CA GLY A 169 0.11 -13.03 19.47
C GLY A 169 -0.87 -12.06 20.13
N ALA A 170 -0.91 -12.02 21.47
CA ALA A 170 -1.68 -11.02 22.19
C ALA A 170 -1.20 -9.59 21.90
N LEU A 171 0.11 -9.38 21.82
CA LEU A 171 0.68 -8.07 21.46
C LEU A 171 0.37 -7.69 20.03
N ALA A 172 0.43 -8.63 19.10
CA ALA A 172 0.10 -8.38 17.71
C ALA A 172 -1.40 -8.00 17.57
N ALA A 173 -2.31 -8.69 18.27
CA ALA A 173 -3.73 -8.34 18.33
C ALA A 173 -3.94 -6.94 18.91
N LEU A 174 -3.28 -6.61 20.05
CA LEU A 174 -3.38 -5.27 20.64
C LEU A 174 -2.84 -4.18 19.73
N ALA A 175 -1.70 -4.40 19.07
CA ALA A 175 -1.12 -3.44 18.16
C ALA A 175 -2.02 -3.20 16.93
N ASP A 176 -2.78 -4.22 16.51
CA ASP A 176 -3.73 -4.13 15.41
C ASP A 176 -5.00 -3.34 15.75
N ILE A 177 -5.41 -3.30 17.02
CA ILE A 177 -6.64 -2.60 17.42
C ILE A 177 -6.39 -1.29 18.18
N ARG A 178 -5.17 -1.06 18.67
CA ARG A 178 -4.80 0.11 19.49
C ARG A 178 -3.64 0.89 18.87
N PHE A 179 -3.69 1.10 17.58
CA PHE A 179 -2.69 1.89 16.85
C PHE A 179 -3.03 3.38 16.85
N ASP A 180 -2.04 4.20 16.52
CA ASP A 180 -2.23 5.57 16.04
C ASP A 180 -1.55 5.76 14.67
N ARG A 181 -1.91 6.86 14.00
CA ARG A 181 -1.41 7.15 12.64
C ARG A 181 -0.20 8.07 12.62
N GLY A 182 0.48 8.19 13.77
CA GLY A 182 1.62 9.06 13.97
C GLY A 182 1.25 10.28 14.85
N LYS A 183 2.28 10.84 15.48
CA LYS A 183 2.20 12.00 16.37
C LYS A 183 3.00 13.15 15.76
N PRO A 184 2.40 14.01 14.91
CA PRO A 184 3.14 15.00 14.12
C PRO A 184 3.87 16.04 14.99
N ASP A 185 3.38 16.31 16.21
CA ASP A 185 3.97 17.26 17.14
C ASP A 185 5.07 16.68 18.05
N ALA A 186 5.37 15.39 17.92
CA ALA A 186 6.43 14.75 18.70
C ALA A 186 7.81 15.28 18.29
N THR A 187 8.70 15.43 19.26
CA THR A 187 10.10 15.86 19.01
C THR A 187 10.93 14.76 18.35
N ASP A 188 10.59 13.49 18.56
CA ASP A 188 11.24 12.36 17.92
C ASP A 188 10.59 12.07 16.56
N PRO A 189 11.31 12.19 15.42
CA PRO A 189 10.77 11.95 14.08
C PRO A 189 10.21 10.55 13.87
N ILE A 190 10.68 9.56 14.63
CA ILE A 190 10.13 8.19 14.56
C ILE A 190 8.68 8.15 15.04
N GLU A 191 8.29 8.98 16.00
CA GLU A 191 6.90 9.08 16.48
C GLU A 191 5.94 9.69 15.44
N HIS A 192 6.45 10.36 14.40
CA HIS A 192 5.64 10.84 13.28
C HIS A 192 5.08 9.70 12.41
N GLN A 193 5.71 8.52 12.47
CA GLN A 193 5.26 7.36 11.69
C GLN A 193 4.02 6.72 12.31
N SER A 194 3.13 6.18 11.47
CA SER A 194 2.03 5.34 11.93
C SER A 194 2.56 4.06 12.58
N CYS A 195 1.97 3.64 13.70
CA CYS A 195 2.23 2.34 14.31
C CYS A 195 1.17 1.28 13.93
N ARG A 196 0.25 1.58 12.99
CA ARG A 196 -0.67 0.59 12.48
C ARG A 196 0.12 -0.45 11.67
N PRO A 197 0.02 -1.75 11.95
CA PRO A 197 0.55 -2.78 11.08
C PRO A 197 -0.22 -2.77 9.74
N ASP A 198 0.41 -3.23 8.66
CA ASP A 198 -0.26 -3.33 7.36
C ASP A 198 -0.97 -4.68 7.20
N PHE A 199 -0.55 -5.69 7.96
CA PHE A 199 -1.17 -7.00 8.10
C PHE A 199 -0.69 -7.69 9.38
N VAL A 200 -1.45 -8.66 9.92
CA VAL A 200 -1.07 -9.38 11.14
C VAL A 200 -1.26 -10.87 11.01
N GLY A 201 -0.33 -11.65 11.56
CA GLY A 201 -0.42 -13.10 11.75
C GLY A 201 -0.47 -13.44 13.22
N LEU A 202 -1.46 -14.21 13.66
CA LEU A 202 -1.69 -14.58 15.03
C LEU A 202 -1.69 -16.11 15.15
N VAL A 203 -0.65 -16.66 15.78
CA VAL A 203 -0.50 -18.10 15.96
C VAL A 203 -0.73 -18.44 17.42
N TYR A 204 -1.78 -19.18 17.71
CA TYR A 204 -2.28 -19.52 19.07
C TYR A 204 -2.19 -18.34 20.05
N PRO A 205 -2.77 -17.17 19.70
CA PRO A 205 -2.70 -15.98 20.55
C PRO A 205 -3.37 -16.23 21.90
N GLY A 206 -2.80 -15.67 22.98
CA GLY A 206 -3.38 -15.86 24.31
C GLY A 206 -3.23 -14.65 25.20
N TRP A 207 -4.34 -14.17 25.76
CA TRP A 207 -4.42 -13.03 26.65
C TRP A 207 -5.30 -13.27 27.87
N LYS A 208 -5.15 -12.46 28.89
CA LYS A 208 -6.11 -12.31 29.97
C LYS A 208 -7.32 -11.51 29.46
N PRO A 209 -8.47 -11.54 30.14
CA PRO A 209 -9.62 -10.73 29.75
C PRO A 209 -9.20 -9.25 29.52
N MET A 210 -9.41 -8.76 28.31
CA MET A 210 -9.15 -7.40 27.87
C MET A 210 -10.11 -7.04 26.74
N ASP A 211 -10.27 -5.77 26.45
CA ASP A 211 -11.06 -5.31 25.31
C ASP A 211 -10.30 -5.61 24.01
N ILE A 212 -10.92 -6.43 23.17
CA ILE A 212 -10.45 -6.86 21.86
C ILE A 212 -11.35 -6.35 20.73
N THR A 213 -12.14 -5.32 20.97
CA THR A 213 -13.02 -4.72 19.96
C THR A 213 -12.19 -4.11 18.83
N ALA A 214 -12.31 -4.67 17.63
CA ALA A 214 -11.59 -4.21 16.46
C ALA A 214 -12.23 -2.94 15.89
N PRO A 215 -11.43 -1.91 15.56
CA PRO A 215 -11.92 -0.78 14.77
C PRO A 215 -12.07 -1.18 13.29
N PRO A 216 -12.93 -0.47 12.51
CA PRO A 216 -13.16 -0.80 11.09
C PRO A 216 -11.91 -0.68 10.20
N ASP A 217 -10.88 0.00 10.70
CA ASP A 217 -9.62 0.21 10.02
C ASP A 217 -8.46 -0.60 10.64
N ALA A 218 -8.74 -1.67 11.38
CA ALA A 218 -7.75 -2.67 11.75
C ALA A 218 -7.15 -3.34 10.51
N ALA A 219 -5.96 -3.94 10.64
CA ALA A 219 -5.29 -4.57 9.51
C ALA A 219 -5.90 -5.93 9.16
N PRO A 220 -5.77 -6.41 7.91
CA PRO A 220 -6.10 -7.79 7.57
C PRO A 220 -5.34 -8.78 8.45
N ALA A 221 -6.01 -9.86 8.87
CA ALA A 221 -5.46 -10.79 9.85
C ALA A 221 -5.53 -12.26 9.41
N PHE A 222 -4.44 -13.00 9.65
CA PHE A 222 -4.41 -14.45 9.62
C PHE A 222 -4.39 -15.00 11.04
N LEU A 223 -5.31 -15.92 11.37
CA LEU A 223 -5.46 -16.47 12.71
C LEU A 223 -5.43 -18.00 12.68
N THR A 224 -4.66 -18.61 13.58
CA THR A 224 -4.61 -20.07 13.68
C THR A 224 -4.37 -20.58 15.09
N SER A 225 -5.01 -21.72 15.43
CA SER A 225 -4.85 -22.44 16.70
C SER A 225 -5.23 -23.91 16.58
N ALA A 226 -4.84 -24.71 17.60
CA ALA A 226 -5.32 -26.08 17.79
C ALA A 226 -6.53 -26.10 18.74
N GLY A 227 -7.67 -26.63 18.29
CA GLY A 227 -8.94 -26.53 19.02
C GLY A 227 -9.05 -27.40 20.26
N LEU A 228 -8.82 -28.70 20.15
CA LEU A 228 -9.02 -29.65 21.26
C LEU A 228 -7.83 -29.70 22.23
N ASP A 229 -6.61 -29.62 21.69
CA ASP A 229 -5.39 -29.72 22.49
C ASP A 229 -5.00 -28.38 23.14
N ASP A 230 -5.60 -27.27 22.71
CA ASP A 230 -5.35 -25.93 23.19
C ASP A 230 -6.62 -25.05 23.18
N ALA A 231 -7.66 -25.55 23.82
CA ALA A 231 -9.00 -24.95 23.81
C ALA A 231 -9.04 -23.50 24.33
N PHE A 232 -8.12 -23.12 25.23
CA PHE A 232 -8.03 -21.75 25.75
C PHE A 232 -7.66 -20.76 24.65
N HIS A 233 -6.55 -21.03 23.93
CA HIS A 233 -6.07 -20.15 22.87
C HIS A 233 -6.96 -20.20 21.63
N ALA A 234 -7.53 -21.37 21.32
CA ALA A 234 -8.48 -21.50 20.22
C ALA A 234 -9.73 -20.64 20.41
N LYS A 235 -10.29 -20.58 21.62
CA LYS A 235 -11.44 -19.69 21.91
C LYS A 235 -11.09 -18.23 21.67
N GLN A 236 -9.94 -17.77 22.14
CA GLN A 236 -9.50 -16.40 21.97
C GLN A 236 -9.20 -16.06 20.49
N THR A 237 -8.64 -17.00 19.76
CA THR A 237 -8.44 -16.88 18.31
C THR A 237 -9.76 -16.64 17.58
N VAL A 238 -10.81 -17.42 17.93
CA VAL A 238 -12.17 -17.28 17.37
C VAL A 238 -12.81 -15.97 17.79
N GLU A 239 -12.67 -15.57 19.06
CA GLU A 239 -13.23 -14.32 19.58
C GLU A 239 -12.65 -13.10 18.83
N PHE A 240 -11.34 -13.10 18.60
CA PHE A 240 -10.70 -12.00 17.86
C PHE A 240 -11.10 -11.97 16.38
N HIS A 241 -11.19 -13.14 15.73
CA HIS A 241 -11.72 -13.22 14.37
C HIS A 241 -13.15 -12.67 14.30
N ASN A 242 -14.03 -13.02 15.25
CA ASN A 242 -15.39 -12.48 15.28
C ASN A 242 -15.41 -10.96 15.46
N SER A 243 -14.50 -10.41 16.25
CA SER A 243 -14.36 -8.96 16.42
C SER A 243 -13.98 -8.27 15.10
N LEU A 244 -13.00 -8.80 14.38
CA LEU A 244 -12.58 -8.31 13.06
C LEU A 244 -13.72 -8.44 12.03
N PHE A 245 -14.37 -9.60 11.98
CA PHE A 245 -15.49 -9.86 11.07
C PHE A 245 -16.65 -8.87 11.29
N ASN A 246 -17.03 -8.63 12.56
CA ASN A 246 -18.07 -7.67 12.91
C ASN A 246 -17.69 -6.21 12.56
N ALA A 247 -16.40 -5.90 12.55
CA ALA A 247 -15.87 -4.61 12.13
C ALA A 247 -15.75 -4.48 10.60
N GLY A 248 -16.00 -5.55 9.83
CA GLY A 248 -15.84 -5.60 8.38
C GLY A 248 -14.39 -5.70 7.92
N VAL A 249 -13.49 -6.18 8.79
CA VAL A 249 -12.06 -6.36 8.49
C VAL A 249 -11.83 -7.76 7.93
N GLU A 250 -11.05 -7.83 6.84
CA GLU A 250 -10.67 -9.08 6.19
C GLU A 250 -9.84 -9.96 7.13
N SER A 251 -10.25 -11.23 7.34
CA SER A 251 -9.49 -12.13 8.20
C SER A 251 -9.71 -13.61 7.86
N ASP A 252 -8.61 -14.36 7.81
CA ASP A 252 -8.59 -15.81 7.62
C ASP A 252 -8.46 -16.52 8.95
N LEU A 253 -9.34 -17.50 9.21
CA LEU A 253 -9.34 -18.29 10.44
C LEU A 253 -9.12 -19.78 10.16
N HIS A 254 -8.09 -20.36 10.78
CA HIS A 254 -7.78 -21.78 10.71
C HIS A 254 -7.74 -22.42 12.11
N ILE A 255 -8.75 -23.19 12.46
CA ILE A 255 -8.78 -23.96 13.71
C ILE A 255 -8.62 -25.45 13.39
N TYR A 256 -7.51 -26.02 13.81
CA TYR A 256 -7.20 -27.44 13.67
C TYR A 256 -7.66 -28.21 14.91
N ALA A 257 -8.15 -29.44 14.77
CA ALA A 257 -8.59 -30.22 15.93
C ALA A 257 -7.43 -30.50 16.91
N HIS A 258 -6.27 -30.85 16.37
CA HIS A 258 -5.08 -31.22 17.14
C HIS A 258 -3.85 -30.44 16.70
N GLY A 259 -2.85 -30.32 17.59
CA GLY A 259 -1.58 -29.66 17.31
C GLY A 259 -0.87 -29.08 18.54
N GLY A 260 -1.59 -28.93 19.64
CA GLY A 260 -1.07 -28.39 20.90
C GLY A 260 -0.70 -26.92 20.83
N HIS A 261 -0.11 -26.42 21.92
CA HIS A 261 0.37 -25.05 22.07
C HIS A 261 1.88 -24.96 21.91
N GLY A 262 2.39 -23.81 21.43
CA GLY A 262 3.82 -23.56 21.31
C GLY A 262 4.45 -24.20 20.07
N ASN A 263 5.79 -24.32 20.08
CA ASN A 263 6.65 -24.90 19.03
C ASN A 263 6.75 -24.12 17.70
N GLY A 264 6.10 -22.95 17.56
CA GLY A 264 6.29 -22.05 16.40
C GLY A 264 6.19 -22.74 15.06
N ILE A 265 7.28 -22.69 14.29
CA ILE A 265 7.41 -23.30 12.94
C ILE A 265 7.97 -24.74 12.99
N SER A 266 8.28 -25.29 14.17
CA SER A 266 8.84 -26.64 14.25
C SER A 266 7.95 -27.65 13.52
N PRO A 267 8.54 -28.61 12.77
CA PRO A 267 7.78 -29.61 12.03
C PRO A 267 6.82 -30.39 12.94
N ARG A 268 5.62 -30.65 12.40
CA ARG A 268 4.56 -31.43 13.07
C ARG A 268 4.04 -32.46 12.07
N ASP A 269 4.91 -33.45 11.79
CA ASP A 269 4.64 -34.46 10.77
C ASP A 269 3.35 -35.22 11.06
N GLY A 270 2.48 -35.31 10.06
CA GLY A 270 1.19 -36.00 10.17
C GLY A 270 0.11 -35.26 10.95
N ILE A 271 0.40 -34.09 11.49
CA ILE A 271 -0.58 -33.25 12.19
C ILE A 271 -1.01 -32.08 11.30
N PRO A 272 -2.29 -31.94 10.96
CA PRO A 272 -2.77 -30.87 10.06
C PRO A 272 -2.35 -29.45 10.46
N PHE A 273 -2.21 -29.17 11.76
CA PHE A 273 -1.75 -27.88 12.26
C PHE A 273 -0.32 -27.55 11.79
N GLY A 274 0.52 -28.53 11.47
CA GLY A 274 1.84 -28.31 10.85
C GLY A 274 1.78 -27.61 9.49
N SER A 275 0.62 -27.52 8.86
CA SER A 275 0.42 -26.83 7.58
C SER A 275 0.18 -25.32 7.71
N TRP A 276 0.09 -24.77 8.92
CA TRP A 276 -0.19 -23.34 9.11
C TRP A 276 0.80 -22.41 8.39
N PRO A 277 2.11 -22.72 8.28
CA PRO A 277 3.02 -21.83 7.56
C PRO A 277 2.66 -21.71 6.08
N LYS A 278 2.23 -22.84 5.46
CA LYS A 278 1.77 -22.82 4.07
C LYS A 278 0.48 -22.03 3.89
N ARG A 279 -0.48 -22.14 4.83
CA ARG A 279 -1.72 -21.33 4.78
C ARG A 279 -1.41 -19.85 4.93
N PHE A 280 -0.49 -19.49 5.83
CA PHE A 280 -0.02 -18.12 6.00
C PHE A 280 0.67 -17.58 4.74
N GLU A 281 1.53 -18.37 4.09
CA GLU A 281 2.15 -18.03 2.81
C GLU A 281 1.09 -17.76 1.72
N GLU A 282 0.11 -18.64 1.58
CA GLU A 282 -0.99 -18.49 0.61
C GLU A 282 -1.81 -17.23 0.89
N TRP A 283 -2.11 -16.94 2.15
CA TRP A 283 -2.79 -15.72 2.56
C TRP A 283 -1.95 -14.46 2.28
N MET A 284 -0.65 -14.47 2.61
CA MET A 284 0.25 -13.36 2.25
C MET A 284 0.34 -13.13 0.74
N ALA A 285 0.30 -14.21 -0.05
CA ALA A 285 0.26 -14.13 -1.51
C ALA A 285 -1.06 -13.50 -2.00
N ASP A 286 -2.20 -13.85 -1.39
CA ASP A 286 -3.51 -13.28 -1.70
C ASP A 286 -3.57 -11.78 -1.36
N LEU A 287 -2.93 -11.35 -0.28
CA LEU A 287 -2.73 -9.94 0.04
C LEU A 287 -1.77 -9.20 -0.93
N GLY A 288 -1.15 -9.92 -1.88
CA GLY A 288 -0.22 -9.34 -2.85
C GLY A 288 1.12 -8.90 -2.25
N LEU A 289 1.55 -9.48 -1.12
CA LEU A 289 2.77 -9.07 -0.42
C LEU A 289 4.06 -9.49 -1.12
N PHE A 290 4.01 -10.50 -2.00
CA PHE A 290 5.18 -11.02 -2.71
C PHE A 290 5.44 -10.37 -4.07
N LYS A 291 4.48 -9.60 -4.57
CA LYS A 291 4.63 -8.86 -5.83
C LYS A 291 4.04 -7.46 -5.66
N PRO A 292 4.60 -6.45 -6.32
CA PRO A 292 3.89 -5.19 -6.47
C PRO A 292 2.49 -5.46 -7.04
N ALA A 293 1.47 -4.80 -6.52
CA ALA A 293 0.16 -4.83 -7.13
C ALA A 293 0.27 -4.34 -8.59
N THR A 294 -0.34 -5.06 -9.52
CA THR A 294 -0.33 -4.72 -10.95
C THR A 294 -1.54 -3.89 -11.34
N GLY A 295 -2.58 -3.89 -10.49
CA GLY A 295 -3.87 -3.28 -10.76
C GLY A 295 -4.65 -3.97 -11.88
N THR A 296 -4.25 -5.19 -12.28
CA THR A 296 -4.89 -5.96 -13.36
C THR A 296 -5.13 -7.42 -12.95
N GLY A 297 -6.26 -7.98 -13.35
CA GLY A 297 -6.67 -9.33 -13.00
C GLY A 297 -7.46 -10.01 -14.12
N ALA A 298 -8.08 -11.14 -13.81
CA ALA A 298 -8.77 -11.97 -14.80
C ALA A 298 -9.91 -11.22 -15.53
N SER A 299 -10.71 -10.43 -14.82
CA SER A 299 -11.81 -9.65 -15.41
C SER A 299 -11.37 -8.27 -15.89
N PHE A 300 -10.51 -7.60 -15.12
CA PHE A 300 -10.01 -6.26 -15.40
C PHE A 300 -8.56 -6.31 -15.89
N GLN A 301 -8.33 -6.00 -17.15
CA GLN A 301 -7.01 -6.13 -17.78
C GLN A 301 -6.28 -4.78 -17.98
N GLY A 302 -6.87 -3.67 -17.55
CA GLY A 302 -6.28 -2.35 -17.69
C GLY A 302 -6.22 -1.85 -19.13
N PRO A 303 -5.20 -1.06 -19.49
CA PRO A 303 -4.06 -0.60 -18.69
C PRO A 303 -4.44 0.35 -17.57
N VAL A 304 -3.69 0.30 -16.45
CA VAL A 304 -3.87 1.17 -15.29
C VAL A 304 -2.68 2.11 -15.13
N GLY A 305 -2.97 3.38 -14.90
CA GLY A 305 -2.01 4.41 -14.51
C GLY A 305 -2.41 5.06 -13.20
N LEU A 306 -1.54 5.94 -12.71
CA LEU A 306 -1.80 6.82 -11.57
C LEU A 306 -1.94 8.26 -12.05
N GLN A 307 -3.04 8.94 -11.64
CA GLN A 307 -3.12 10.39 -11.72
C GLN A 307 -2.21 10.99 -10.64
N LEU A 308 -1.18 11.74 -11.06
CA LEU A 308 -0.14 12.25 -10.14
C LEU A 308 -0.67 13.22 -9.08
N TYR A 309 -1.83 13.83 -9.31
CA TYR A 309 -2.49 14.70 -8.33
C TYR A 309 -2.79 13.97 -7.01
N SER A 310 -2.96 12.66 -7.05
CA SER A 310 -3.12 11.81 -5.87
C SER A 310 -2.00 11.99 -4.85
N LEU A 311 -0.78 12.27 -5.30
CA LEU A 311 0.40 12.46 -4.44
C LEU A 311 0.85 13.94 -4.38
N ARG A 312 -0.05 14.90 -4.67
CA ARG A 312 0.23 16.33 -4.74
C ARG A 312 1.02 16.90 -3.56
N GLU A 313 0.72 16.44 -2.35
CA GLU A 313 1.42 16.89 -1.14
C GLU A 313 2.87 16.38 -1.05
N MET A 314 3.13 15.18 -1.58
CA MET A 314 4.48 14.64 -1.69
C MET A 314 5.26 15.38 -2.77
N PHE A 315 4.66 15.59 -3.95
CA PHE A 315 5.25 16.33 -5.05
C PHE A 315 5.59 17.79 -4.68
N ALA A 316 4.78 18.41 -3.83
CA ALA A 316 5.04 19.77 -3.33
C ALA A 316 6.31 19.86 -2.45
N LYS A 317 6.73 18.76 -1.83
CA LYS A 317 7.88 18.69 -0.92
C LYS A 317 9.12 18.11 -1.59
N ASP A 318 8.97 16.99 -2.31
CA ASP A 318 10.05 16.24 -2.94
C ASP A 318 9.55 15.52 -4.21
N VAL A 319 9.84 16.09 -5.35
CA VAL A 319 9.44 15.52 -6.66
C VAL A 319 10.11 14.17 -6.91
N ALA A 320 11.40 14.04 -6.55
CA ALA A 320 12.15 12.80 -6.77
C ALA A 320 11.59 11.65 -5.92
N GLY A 321 11.40 11.91 -4.62
CA GLY A 321 10.81 10.93 -3.70
C GLY A 321 9.36 10.58 -4.05
N ALA A 322 8.57 11.55 -4.53
CA ALA A 322 7.21 11.27 -5.00
C ALA A 322 7.19 10.35 -6.23
N LEU A 323 8.08 10.57 -7.21
CA LEU A 323 8.22 9.70 -8.37
C LEU A 323 8.76 8.30 -7.98
N ASP A 324 9.69 8.22 -7.03
CA ASP A 324 10.12 6.92 -6.47
C ASP A 324 8.93 6.19 -5.85
N ARG A 325 8.07 6.92 -5.12
CA ARG A 325 6.84 6.36 -4.54
C ARG A 325 5.89 5.82 -5.62
N VAL A 326 5.67 6.54 -6.73
CA VAL A 326 4.85 6.06 -7.85
C VAL A 326 5.38 4.74 -8.40
N ARG A 327 6.70 4.63 -8.62
CA ARG A 327 7.35 3.39 -9.06
C ARG A 327 7.16 2.26 -8.03
N ASP A 328 7.38 2.55 -6.76
CA ASP A 328 7.32 1.55 -5.67
C ASP A 328 5.90 1.05 -5.40
N LEU A 329 4.89 1.85 -5.76
CA LEU A 329 3.49 1.43 -5.81
C LEU A 329 3.20 0.45 -6.96
N GLY A 330 4.13 0.28 -7.93
CA GLY A 330 4.02 -0.66 -9.04
C GLY A 330 3.50 -0.05 -10.34
N PHE A 331 3.29 1.25 -10.43
CA PHE A 331 2.82 1.89 -11.66
C PHE A 331 3.93 2.00 -12.70
N GLN A 332 3.57 1.71 -13.94
CA GLN A 332 4.36 2.00 -15.13
C GLN A 332 3.82 3.24 -15.88
N TYR A 333 2.52 3.45 -15.81
CA TYR A 333 1.83 4.53 -16.52
C TYR A 333 1.34 5.59 -15.56
N ILE A 334 1.38 6.84 -16.01
CA ILE A 334 0.94 7.99 -15.24
C ILE A 334 0.10 8.92 -16.11
N GLU A 335 -0.78 9.66 -15.46
CA GLU A 335 -1.37 10.87 -15.98
C GLU A 335 -0.79 12.07 -15.25
N MET A 336 -0.32 13.06 -16.02
CA MET A 336 0.37 14.24 -15.48
C MET A 336 -0.43 15.52 -15.69
N GLY A 337 -0.29 16.49 -14.79
CA GLY A 337 -0.85 17.83 -14.95
C GLY A 337 0.21 18.90 -15.23
N ASN A 338 1.40 18.72 -14.66
CA ASN A 338 2.49 19.69 -14.80
C ASN A 338 3.86 19.03 -14.48
N THR A 339 4.93 19.82 -14.55
CA THR A 339 6.30 19.36 -14.24
C THR A 339 6.80 19.78 -12.84
N TYR A 340 5.89 20.20 -11.96
CA TYR A 340 6.21 20.66 -10.60
C TYR A 340 7.31 21.73 -10.56
N LYS A 341 7.25 22.69 -11.49
CA LYS A 341 8.20 23.80 -11.68
C LYS A 341 9.62 23.39 -12.14
N LEU A 342 9.82 22.11 -12.44
CA LEU A 342 11.08 21.65 -13.03
C LEU A 342 11.12 21.95 -14.53
N PRO A 343 12.31 22.16 -15.12
CA PRO A 343 12.47 22.17 -16.57
C PRO A 343 11.93 20.86 -17.16
N PRO A 344 11.14 20.90 -18.26
CA PRO A 344 10.50 19.71 -18.81
C PRO A 344 11.47 18.56 -19.14
N LEU A 345 12.66 18.85 -19.66
CA LEU A 345 13.69 17.83 -19.93
C LEU A 345 14.23 17.17 -18.67
N GLU A 346 14.36 17.91 -17.58
CA GLU A 346 14.78 17.38 -16.27
C GLU A 346 13.72 16.45 -15.70
N PHE A 347 12.46 16.89 -15.72
CA PHE A 347 11.33 16.07 -15.25
C PHE A 347 11.21 14.79 -16.09
N LYS A 348 11.37 14.89 -17.43
CA LYS A 348 11.38 13.71 -18.30
C LYS A 348 12.52 12.75 -17.94
N ALA A 349 13.72 13.23 -17.72
CA ALA A 349 14.84 12.38 -17.32
C ALA A 349 14.58 11.66 -15.98
N MET A 350 13.87 12.31 -15.04
CA MET A 350 13.47 11.70 -13.78
C MET A 350 12.43 10.58 -13.97
N LEU A 351 11.49 10.76 -14.92
CA LEU A 351 10.52 9.72 -15.31
C LEU A 351 11.21 8.53 -15.98
N ASP A 352 12.07 8.80 -16.96
CA ASP A 352 12.82 7.78 -17.72
C ASP A 352 13.68 6.92 -16.80
N LYS A 353 14.40 7.54 -15.85
CA LYS A 353 15.20 6.82 -14.83
C LYS A 353 14.38 5.82 -14.02
N ARG A 354 13.08 6.05 -13.86
CA ARG A 354 12.17 5.21 -13.06
C ARG A 354 11.29 4.29 -13.91
N GLY A 355 11.41 4.37 -15.24
CA GLY A 355 10.56 3.59 -16.16
C GLY A 355 9.10 4.06 -16.19
N LEU A 356 8.82 5.29 -15.72
CA LEU A 356 7.47 5.86 -15.71
C LEU A 356 7.17 6.48 -17.08
N LYS A 357 5.98 6.14 -17.60
CA LYS A 357 5.54 6.56 -18.95
C LYS A 357 4.26 7.37 -18.85
N PRO A 358 4.28 8.66 -19.20
CA PRO A 358 3.05 9.42 -19.35
C PRO A 358 2.16 8.82 -20.44
N ALA A 359 0.92 8.49 -20.12
CA ALA A 359 -0.10 8.05 -21.08
C ALA A 359 -0.96 9.23 -21.55
N SER A 360 -1.16 10.20 -20.67
CA SER A 360 -1.95 11.41 -20.86
C SER A 360 -1.37 12.58 -20.07
N ALA A 361 -1.80 13.78 -20.43
CA ALA A 361 -1.58 14.99 -19.64
C ALA A 361 -2.78 15.93 -19.71
N MET A 362 -3.08 16.61 -18.59
CA MET A 362 -4.10 17.65 -18.53
C MET A 362 -3.46 19.03 -18.36
N TYR A 363 -3.99 19.99 -19.09
CA TYR A 363 -3.54 21.38 -19.07
C TYR A 363 -4.69 22.34 -18.79
N ASP A 364 -4.34 23.55 -18.39
CA ASP A 364 -5.32 24.62 -18.23
C ASP A 364 -6.06 24.88 -19.55
N PHE A 365 -7.37 25.13 -19.44
CA PHE A 365 -8.25 25.38 -20.58
C PHE A 365 -7.70 26.46 -21.54
N SER A 366 -7.12 27.53 -20.99
CA SER A 366 -6.56 28.63 -21.77
C SER A 366 -5.45 28.23 -22.72
N ARG A 367 -4.64 27.20 -22.40
CA ARG A 367 -3.53 26.74 -23.28
C ARG A 367 -4.03 26.24 -24.63
N TYR A 368 -5.24 25.69 -24.69
CA TYR A 368 -5.82 25.19 -25.95
C TYR A 368 -6.14 26.31 -26.96
N SER A 369 -6.30 27.54 -26.48
CA SER A 369 -6.50 28.73 -27.34
C SER A 369 -5.23 29.56 -27.52
N THR A 370 -4.33 29.58 -26.53
CA THR A 370 -3.20 30.52 -26.47
C THR A 370 -1.84 29.89 -26.76
N ASP A 371 -1.66 28.57 -26.53
CA ASP A 371 -0.36 27.87 -26.64
C ASP A 371 -0.52 26.40 -27.08
N LEU A 372 -1.32 26.17 -28.11
CA LEU A 372 -1.55 24.81 -28.61
C LEU A 372 -0.26 24.15 -29.14
N ASP A 373 0.62 24.92 -29.76
CA ASP A 373 1.93 24.42 -30.22
C ASP A 373 2.83 23.99 -29.03
N GLY A 374 2.71 24.66 -27.88
CA GLY A 374 3.36 24.25 -26.64
C GLY A 374 2.83 22.91 -26.12
N VAL A 375 1.51 22.70 -26.18
CA VAL A 375 0.89 21.41 -25.83
C VAL A 375 1.40 20.29 -26.74
N VAL A 376 1.54 20.55 -28.05
CA VAL A 376 2.09 19.58 -29.01
C VAL A 376 3.56 19.26 -28.71
N ARG A 377 4.39 20.28 -28.43
CA ARG A 377 5.79 20.06 -28.05
C ARG A 377 5.93 19.22 -26.78
N ASP A 378 5.09 19.48 -25.78
CA ASP A 378 5.08 18.70 -24.56
C ASP A 378 4.72 17.23 -24.86
N ALA A 379 3.67 16.99 -25.67
CA ALA A 379 3.25 15.65 -26.05
C ALA A 379 4.33 14.87 -26.80
N GLU A 380 5.03 15.53 -27.74
CA GLU A 380 6.15 14.95 -28.47
C GLU A 380 7.34 14.63 -27.53
N MET A 381 7.64 15.52 -26.57
CA MET A 381 8.74 15.37 -25.63
C MET A 381 8.48 14.21 -24.65
N PHE A 382 7.30 14.14 -24.05
CA PHE A 382 6.95 13.14 -23.06
C PHE A 382 6.42 11.85 -23.65
N GLY A 383 6.00 11.85 -24.92
CA GLY A 383 5.57 10.67 -25.67
C GLY A 383 4.12 10.23 -25.44
N PHE A 384 3.28 11.04 -24.80
CA PHE A 384 1.86 10.70 -24.61
C PHE A 384 1.02 11.02 -25.86
N LYS A 385 -0.15 10.38 -25.95
CA LYS A 385 -1.09 10.52 -27.08
C LYS A 385 -2.37 11.28 -26.74
N TYR A 386 -2.67 11.40 -25.45
CA TYR A 386 -3.88 12.04 -24.94
C TYR A 386 -3.50 13.35 -24.25
N VAL A 387 -4.18 14.42 -24.64
CA VAL A 387 -4.03 15.75 -24.03
C VAL A 387 -5.41 16.28 -23.67
N GLY A 388 -5.58 16.71 -22.44
CA GLY A 388 -6.91 17.03 -21.92
C GLY A 388 -6.97 18.26 -21.03
N CYS A 389 -8.17 18.56 -20.65
CA CYS A 389 -8.53 19.66 -19.76
C CYS A 389 -9.46 19.15 -18.68
N ALA A 390 -9.16 19.44 -17.40
CA ALA A 390 -9.96 19.00 -16.27
C ALA A 390 -10.93 20.07 -15.75
N TRP A 391 -10.64 21.34 -15.96
CA TRP A 391 -11.41 22.42 -15.39
C TRP A 391 -11.79 23.46 -16.42
N LEU A 392 -13.09 23.79 -16.48
CA LEU A 392 -13.61 24.84 -17.36
C LEU A 392 -13.80 26.15 -16.59
N PRO A 393 -13.48 27.29 -17.19
CA PRO A 393 -13.78 28.58 -16.56
C PRO A 393 -15.28 28.76 -16.35
N HIS A 394 -15.69 29.01 -15.12
CA HIS A 394 -17.07 29.35 -14.74
C HIS A 394 -17.06 30.13 -13.42
N LYS A 395 -18.18 30.73 -13.04
CA LYS A 395 -18.27 31.58 -11.86
C LYS A 395 -18.92 30.85 -10.69
N GLY A 396 -18.13 30.59 -9.66
CA GLY A 396 -18.57 29.83 -8.47
C GLY A 396 -19.01 28.42 -8.90
N ASP A 397 -20.10 27.92 -8.35
CA ASP A 397 -20.63 26.58 -8.67
C ASP A 397 -21.64 26.62 -9.84
N VAL A 398 -21.70 27.73 -10.58
CA VAL A 398 -22.67 27.92 -11.66
C VAL A 398 -21.97 27.80 -13.01
N PHE A 399 -22.11 26.64 -13.65
CA PHE A 399 -21.72 26.43 -15.03
C PHE A 399 -22.91 26.72 -15.93
N THR A 400 -22.76 27.59 -16.94
CA THR A 400 -23.84 28.11 -17.77
C THR A 400 -23.79 27.56 -19.20
N GLU A 401 -24.88 27.75 -19.97
CA GLU A 401 -24.92 27.47 -21.41
C GLU A 401 -23.79 28.22 -22.17
N SER A 402 -23.55 29.49 -21.80
CA SER A 402 -22.47 30.28 -22.41
C SER A 402 -21.10 29.66 -22.18
N ASP A 403 -20.85 29.15 -20.96
CA ASP A 403 -19.58 28.49 -20.61
C ASP A 403 -19.43 27.17 -21.39
N ALA A 404 -20.50 26.40 -21.48
CA ALA A 404 -20.54 25.15 -22.26
C ALA A 404 -20.25 25.40 -23.75
N ARG A 405 -20.90 26.44 -24.38
CA ARG A 405 -20.66 26.76 -25.77
C ARG A 405 -19.27 27.31 -26.04
N ALA A 406 -18.69 28.08 -25.12
CA ALA A 406 -17.31 28.51 -25.19
C ALA A 406 -16.34 27.32 -25.15
N ALA A 407 -16.57 26.34 -24.24
CA ALA A 407 -15.81 25.13 -24.18
C ALA A 407 -15.92 24.27 -25.45
N ILE A 408 -17.13 24.07 -25.98
CA ILE A 408 -17.39 23.34 -27.23
C ILE A 408 -16.59 23.92 -28.39
N ALA A 409 -16.58 25.25 -28.54
CA ALA A 409 -15.86 25.92 -29.61
C ALA A 409 -14.33 25.64 -29.53
N VAL A 410 -13.75 25.81 -28.34
CA VAL A 410 -12.32 25.54 -28.10
C VAL A 410 -12.00 24.07 -28.31
N PHE A 411 -12.82 23.17 -27.80
CA PHE A 411 -12.60 21.72 -27.92
C PHE A 411 -12.61 21.24 -29.36
N ASN A 412 -13.57 21.70 -30.15
CA ASN A 412 -13.66 21.34 -31.56
C ASN A 412 -12.46 21.86 -32.36
N GLU A 413 -12.03 23.10 -32.11
CA GLU A 413 -10.88 23.69 -32.81
C GLU A 413 -9.55 23.03 -32.37
N ALA A 414 -9.31 22.92 -31.06
CA ALA A 414 -8.12 22.31 -30.53
C ALA A 414 -8.04 20.83 -30.91
N GLY A 415 -9.14 20.07 -30.74
CA GLY A 415 -9.19 18.66 -31.08
C GLY A 415 -8.88 18.38 -32.55
N GLU A 416 -9.42 19.19 -33.49
CA GLU A 416 -9.09 19.06 -34.91
C GLU A 416 -7.59 19.32 -35.20
N LYS A 417 -7.03 20.36 -34.58
CA LYS A 417 -5.60 20.70 -34.75
C LYS A 417 -4.70 19.62 -34.16
N LEU A 418 -5.03 19.12 -32.98
CA LEU A 418 -4.28 18.06 -32.30
C LEU A 418 -4.36 16.73 -33.08
N ALA A 419 -5.53 16.39 -33.64
CA ALA A 419 -5.70 15.19 -34.47
C ALA A 419 -4.77 15.18 -35.70
N LYS A 420 -4.54 16.34 -36.35
CA LYS A 420 -3.59 16.48 -37.45
C LYS A 420 -2.12 16.19 -37.03
N ARG A 421 -1.82 16.24 -35.73
CA ARG A 421 -0.53 15.93 -35.14
C ARG A 421 -0.49 14.52 -34.50
N GLY A 422 -1.54 13.72 -34.72
CA GLY A 422 -1.67 12.36 -34.19
C GLY A 422 -1.96 12.30 -32.67
N LEU A 423 -2.45 13.40 -32.09
CA LEU A 423 -2.86 13.51 -30.69
C LEU A 423 -4.38 13.46 -30.58
N LYS A 424 -4.88 13.10 -29.41
CA LYS A 424 -6.30 13.05 -29.06
C LYS A 424 -6.60 14.04 -27.95
N PHE A 425 -7.55 14.92 -28.20
CA PHE A 425 -8.06 15.82 -27.17
C PHE A 425 -9.11 15.08 -26.32
N PHE A 426 -9.07 15.25 -24.99
CA PHE A 426 -10.12 14.80 -24.09
C PHE A 426 -10.53 15.86 -23.07
N TYR A 427 -11.75 15.74 -22.59
CA TYR A 427 -12.26 16.53 -21.48
C TYR A 427 -12.56 15.62 -20.29
N HIS A 428 -12.02 15.95 -19.11
CA HIS A 428 -12.23 15.26 -17.85
C HIS A 428 -13.44 15.87 -17.13
N VAL A 429 -14.41 15.02 -16.80
CA VAL A 429 -15.70 15.44 -16.25
C VAL A 429 -15.62 15.65 -14.75
N HIS A 430 -16.11 16.82 -14.25
CA HIS A 430 -16.06 17.20 -12.83
C HIS A 430 -17.44 17.29 -12.15
N GLY A 431 -18.55 17.11 -12.92
CA GLY A 431 -19.91 17.08 -12.38
C GLY A 431 -20.67 18.42 -12.47
N PHE A 432 -20.01 19.55 -12.52
CA PHE A 432 -20.68 20.85 -12.69
C PHE A 432 -21.35 21.01 -14.08
N GLU A 433 -20.95 20.20 -15.05
CA GLU A 433 -21.52 20.15 -16.42
C GLU A 433 -22.92 19.55 -16.46
N PHE A 434 -23.35 18.86 -15.41
CA PHE A 434 -24.68 18.25 -15.35
C PHE A 434 -25.79 19.24 -14.91
N GLN A 435 -25.54 20.57 -14.98
CA GLN A 435 -26.58 21.55 -14.82
C GLN A 435 -27.73 21.28 -15.80
N PRO A 436 -29.03 21.41 -15.38
CA PRO A 436 -30.18 21.19 -16.24
C PRO A 436 -30.17 22.10 -17.47
N TYR A 437 -30.45 21.54 -18.64
CA TYR A 437 -30.55 22.27 -19.89
C TYR A 437 -31.50 21.56 -20.87
N GLY A 438 -32.60 22.23 -21.26
CA GLY A 438 -33.65 21.64 -22.10
C GLY A 438 -34.24 20.38 -21.47
N ASP A 439 -34.29 19.29 -22.24
CA ASP A 439 -34.72 17.96 -21.77
C ASP A 439 -33.59 17.13 -21.16
N GLY A 440 -32.40 17.72 -20.94
CA GLY A 440 -31.22 17.05 -20.44
C GLY A 440 -30.34 17.96 -19.60
N THR A 441 -29.03 17.92 -19.86
CA THR A 441 -28.02 18.69 -19.14
C THR A 441 -27.10 19.46 -20.10
N LEU A 442 -26.29 20.38 -19.57
CA LEU A 442 -25.24 21.02 -20.36
C LEU A 442 -24.19 20.03 -20.84
N PHE A 443 -23.97 18.93 -20.10
CA PHE A 443 -23.14 17.84 -20.57
C PHE A 443 -23.71 17.17 -21.84
N ASP A 444 -25.05 16.98 -21.90
CA ASP A 444 -25.69 16.45 -23.11
C ASP A 444 -25.53 17.42 -24.30
N LEU A 445 -25.56 18.71 -24.05
CA LEU A 445 -25.26 19.73 -25.07
C LEU A 445 -23.80 19.59 -25.56
N MET A 446 -22.84 19.44 -24.64
CA MET A 446 -21.44 19.28 -25.00
C MET A 446 -21.23 18.00 -25.81
N MET A 447 -21.83 16.89 -25.41
CA MET A 447 -21.76 15.62 -26.15
C MET A 447 -22.36 15.73 -27.57
N LYS A 448 -23.42 16.50 -27.74
CA LYS A 448 -24.11 16.69 -29.02
C LYS A 448 -23.33 17.60 -29.98
N GLU A 449 -22.72 18.67 -29.45
CA GLU A 449 -22.14 19.74 -30.31
C GLU A 449 -20.61 19.61 -30.46
N THR A 450 -19.93 18.77 -29.67
CA THR A 450 -18.54 18.44 -29.91
C THR A 450 -18.40 17.35 -30.97
N ARG A 451 -17.41 17.51 -31.86
CA ARG A 451 -17.16 16.57 -32.96
C ARG A 451 -16.56 15.26 -32.46
N PRO A 452 -17.22 14.12 -32.61
CA PRO A 452 -16.80 12.85 -32.02
C PRO A 452 -15.46 12.32 -32.56
N GLU A 453 -15.07 12.71 -33.75
CA GLU A 453 -13.80 12.35 -34.37
C GLU A 453 -12.58 13.08 -33.76
N TYR A 454 -12.81 14.17 -33.03
CA TYR A 454 -11.74 15.03 -32.48
C TYR A 454 -11.79 15.20 -30.96
N VAL A 455 -12.98 15.08 -30.36
CA VAL A 455 -13.19 15.34 -28.94
C VAL A 455 -13.60 14.07 -28.23
N HIS A 456 -12.76 13.58 -27.36
CA HIS A 456 -12.99 12.44 -26.49
C HIS A 456 -13.27 12.91 -25.06
N TYR A 457 -13.65 11.98 -24.17
CA TYR A 457 -13.95 12.28 -22.79
C TYR A 457 -13.25 11.31 -21.85
N GLU A 458 -12.94 11.81 -20.68
CA GLU A 458 -12.52 11.05 -19.52
C GLU A 458 -13.62 11.11 -18.45
N MET A 459 -14.09 9.93 -18.06
CA MET A 459 -15.09 9.82 -17.01
C MET A 459 -14.42 9.71 -15.65
N ASP A 460 -14.62 10.69 -14.77
CA ASP A 460 -14.41 10.47 -13.35
C ASP A 460 -15.69 9.91 -12.73
N ILE A 461 -15.64 8.66 -12.29
CA ILE A 461 -16.83 7.96 -11.78
C ILE A 461 -17.32 8.52 -10.44
N PHE A 462 -16.42 9.11 -9.64
CA PHE A 462 -16.77 9.80 -8.41
C PHE A 462 -17.57 11.07 -8.70
N TRP A 463 -17.03 11.94 -9.57
CA TRP A 463 -17.68 13.21 -9.88
C TRP A 463 -19.01 13.03 -10.59
N VAL A 464 -19.12 12.05 -11.48
CA VAL A 464 -20.38 11.68 -12.12
C VAL A 464 -21.41 11.22 -11.08
N ALA A 465 -21.04 10.32 -10.17
CA ALA A 465 -21.92 9.84 -9.11
C ALA A 465 -22.25 10.94 -8.09
N HIS A 466 -21.27 11.78 -7.73
CA HIS A 466 -21.46 12.91 -6.81
C HIS A 466 -22.46 13.93 -7.36
N ALA A 467 -22.44 14.17 -8.68
CA ALA A 467 -23.43 14.99 -9.37
C ALA A 467 -24.81 14.34 -9.48
N GLY A 468 -25.01 13.13 -8.95
CA GLY A 468 -26.29 12.40 -8.98
C GLY A 468 -26.57 11.70 -10.31
N GLN A 469 -25.55 11.55 -11.18
CA GLN A 469 -25.68 10.82 -12.43
C GLN A 469 -25.26 9.36 -12.25
N ASP A 470 -25.76 8.50 -13.14
CA ASP A 470 -25.37 7.08 -13.17
C ASP A 470 -24.23 6.88 -14.18
N PRO A 471 -23.00 6.51 -13.73
CA PRO A 471 -21.88 6.25 -14.62
C PRO A 471 -22.18 5.17 -15.68
N VAL A 472 -22.92 4.10 -15.31
CA VAL A 472 -23.29 3.04 -16.23
C VAL A 472 -24.22 3.53 -17.33
N ALA A 473 -25.22 4.35 -16.97
CA ALA A 473 -26.14 4.94 -17.93
C ALA A 473 -25.41 5.86 -18.91
N LEU A 474 -24.48 6.70 -18.44
CA LEU A 474 -23.70 7.61 -19.30
C LEU A 474 -22.73 6.86 -20.21
N LEU A 475 -22.07 5.80 -19.72
CA LEU A 475 -21.20 4.93 -20.54
C LEU A 475 -21.98 4.30 -21.69
N ASN A 476 -23.19 3.81 -21.42
CA ASN A 476 -24.06 3.22 -22.44
C ASN A 476 -24.61 4.28 -23.41
N LYS A 477 -25.06 5.44 -22.88
CA LYS A 477 -25.66 6.52 -23.70
C LYS A 477 -24.66 7.10 -24.71
N TYR A 478 -23.41 7.25 -24.31
CA TYR A 478 -22.35 7.88 -25.10
C TYR A 478 -21.20 6.91 -25.41
N SER A 479 -21.54 5.65 -25.70
CA SER A 479 -20.55 4.64 -26.06
C SER A 479 -19.67 5.11 -27.22
N GLY A 480 -18.36 4.84 -27.11
CA GLY A 480 -17.35 5.26 -28.10
C GLY A 480 -16.85 6.71 -27.93
N ARG A 481 -17.38 7.48 -26.98
CA ARG A 481 -16.89 8.84 -26.66
C ARG A 481 -15.93 8.86 -25.46
N TRP A 482 -15.92 7.80 -24.66
CA TRP A 482 -15.12 7.64 -23.44
C TRP A 482 -13.83 6.90 -23.74
N ASP A 483 -12.72 7.60 -23.90
CA ASP A 483 -11.43 6.98 -24.12
C ASP A 483 -10.67 6.71 -22.79
N LEU A 484 -10.91 7.52 -21.76
CA LEU A 484 -10.23 7.45 -20.47
C LEU A 484 -11.24 7.41 -19.31
N MET A 485 -10.77 6.94 -18.15
CA MET A 485 -11.58 6.87 -16.93
C MET A 485 -10.72 7.05 -15.69
N HIS A 486 -11.14 7.94 -14.78
CA HIS A 486 -10.65 7.94 -13.40
C HIS A 486 -11.43 6.94 -12.56
N LEU A 487 -10.67 6.08 -11.90
CA LEU A 487 -11.17 5.11 -10.93
C LEU A 487 -11.01 5.74 -9.54
N LYS A 488 -12.14 6.17 -8.99
CA LYS A 488 -12.25 6.88 -7.72
C LYS A 488 -13.58 6.53 -7.07
N ASP A 489 -13.56 5.92 -5.87
CA ASP A 489 -14.77 5.43 -5.21
C ASP A 489 -15.23 6.40 -4.12
N MET A 490 -16.51 6.44 -3.90
CA MET A 490 -17.16 7.41 -3.02
C MET A 490 -17.67 6.73 -1.74
N ARG A 491 -17.31 7.28 -0.58
CA ARG A 491 -17.72 6.80 0.74
C ARG A 491 -19.23 6.55 0.81
N LYS A 492 -19.64 5.45 1.42
CA LYS A 492 -21.04 5.13 1.66
C LYS A 492 -21.72 6.24 2.48
N GLY A 493 -22.87 6.69 2.02
CA GLY A 493 -23.65 7.76 2.65
C GLY A 493 -23.23 9.18 2.27
N THR A 494 -22.25 9.36 1.38
CA THR A 494 -21.95 10.68 0.81
C THR A 494 -23.14 11.19 0.01
N PRO A 495 -23.63 12.41 0.27
CA PRO A 495 -24.72 13.02 -0.49
C PRO A 495 -24.38 13.15 -1.98
N THR A 496 -25.39 12.98 -2.83
CA THR A 496 -25.27 13.11 -4.28
C THR A 496 -26.22 14.19 -4.81
N GLY A 497 -26.08 14.57 -6.07
CA GLY A 497 -26.84 15.68 -6.69
C GLY A 497 -26.18 17.03 -6.48
N LEU A 498 -24.90 17.08 -6.14
CA LEU A 498 -24.12 18.29 -5.94
C LEU A 498 -23.31 18.60 -7.21
N LEU A 499 -23.55 19.76 -7.80
CA LEU A 499 -23.00 20.16 -9.11
C LEU A 499 -21.85 21.17 -8.97
N SER A 500 -21.07 21.10 -7.89
CA SER A 500 -19.99 22.06 -7.61
C SER A 500 -18.63 21.64 -8.15
N GLY A 501 -18.41 20.35 -8.42
CA GLY A 501 -17.08 19.80 -8.66
C GLY A 501 -16.16 19.79 -7.43
N HIS A 502 -16.74 19.98 -6.24
CA HIS A 502 -16.03 19.98 -4.96
C HIS A 502 -16.66 18.98 -3.98
N SER A 503 -15.82 18.28 -3.23
CA SER A 503 -16.23 17.35 -2.17
C SER A 503 -15.20 17.37 -1.02
N ASP A 504 -15.63 16.92 0.15
CA ASP A 504 -14.67 16.64 1.22
C ASP A 504 -13.77 15.49 0.78
N ILE A 505 -12.46 15.69 0.84
CA ILE A 505 -11.44 14.70 0.42
C ILE A 505 -11.53 13.39 1.21
N THR A 506 -12.18 13.38 2.39
CA THR A 506 -12.40 12.15 3.16
C THR A 506 -13.52 11.28 2.57
N ASN A 507 -14.26 11.76 1.56
CA ASN A 507 -15.24 10.98 0.82
C ASN A 507 -14.60 10.07 -0.24
N ASP A 508 -13.34 10.26 -0.56
CA ASP A 508 -12.57 9.39 -1.41
C ASP A 508 -12.07 8.17 -0.62
N VAL A 509 -12.37 6.98 -1.09
CA VAL A 509 -12.11 5.72 -0.37
C VAL A 509 -11.54 4.65 -1.30
N VAL A 510 -10.98 3.60 -0.72
CA VAL A 510 -10.46 2.42 -1.45
C VAL A 510 -11.52 1.89 -2.42
N LEU A 511 -11.13 1.61 -3.66
CA LEU A 511 -12.02 1.03 -4.69
C LEU A 511 -12.73 -0.23 -4.16
N GLY A 512 -14.04 -0.29 -4.37
CA GLY A 512 -14.89 -1.40 -3.94
C GLY A 512 -15.39 -1.31 -2.49
N THR A 513 -14.93 -0.33 -1.71
CA THR A 513 -15.43 -0.13 -0.34
C THR A 513 -16.50 0.95 -0.25
N GLY A 514 -16.65 1.75 -1.29
CA GLY A 514 -17.57 2.86 -1.37
C GLY A 514 -18.99 2.47 -1.78
N GLN A 515 -19.72 3.45 -2.31
CA GLN A 515 -21.12 3.28 -2.77
C GLN A 515 -21.25 3.14 -4.29
N ILE A 516 -20.16 3.31 -5.07
CA ILE A 516 -20.17 3.12 -6.52
C ILE A 516 -20.11 1.63 -6.83
N LYS A 517 -21.01 1.16 -7.68
CA LYS A 517 -21.06 -0.25 -8.10
C LYS A 517 -19.98 -0.55 -9.15
N LEU A 518 -18.73 -0.58 -8.72
CA LEU A 518 -17.55 -0.73 -9.58
C LEU A 518 -17.62 -1.91 -10.56
N PRO A 519 -18.09 -3.13 -10.21
CA PRO A 519 -18.20 -4.22 -11.17
C PRO A 519 -19.09 -3.86 -12.37
N ASP A 520 -20.22 -3.18 -12.13
CA ASP A 520 -21.16 -2.76 -13.19
C ASP A 520 -20.54 -1.66 -14.07
N VAL A 521 -19.84 -0.69 -13.43
CA VAL A 521 -19.13 0.40 -14.12
C VAL A 521 -18.01 -0.15 -15.00
N LEU A 522 -17.16 -1.04 -14.48
CA LEU A 522 -16.05 -1.64 -15.24
C LEU A 522 -16.54 -2.48 -16.41
N SER A 523 -17.64 -3.23 -16.21
CA SER A 523 -18.30 -3.96 -17.29
C SER A 523 -18.82 -3.02 -18.39
N ALA A 524 -19.50 -1.92 -18.01
CA ALA A 524 -19.98 -0.92 -18.95
C ALA A 524 -18.84 -0.17 -19.66
N ALA A 525 -17.78 0.18 -18.94
CA ALA A 525 -16.60 0.84 -19.50
C ALA A 525 -15.92 -0.01 -20.58
N LYS A 526 -15.78 -1.32 -20.32
CA LYS A 526 -15.25 -2.28 -21.29
C LYS A 526 -16.11 -2.31 -22.56
N ARG A 527 -17.44 -2.35 -22.43
CA ARG A 527 -18.36 -2.32 -23.58
C ARG A 527 -18.33 -0.98 -24.30
N ALA A 528 -18.20 0.13 -23.57
CA ALA A 528 -18.11 1.47 -24.15
C ALA A 528 -16.80 1.76 -24.86
N GLY A 529 -15.78 0.90 -24.69
CA GLY A 529 -14.49 0.99 -25.37
C GLY A 529 -13.47 1.89 -24.69
N VAL A 530 -13.58 2.09 -23.37
CA VAL A 530 -12.56 2.81 -22.56
C VAL A 530 -11.20 2.13 -22.72
N LYS A 531 -10.16 2.92 -22.94
CA LYS A 531 -8.81 2.47 -23.30
C LYS A 531 -7.80 2.63 -22.20
N TRP A 532 -7.97 3.64 -21.33
CA TRP A 532 -7.09 3.95 -20.22
C TRP A 532 -7.87 4.15 -18.94
N TYR A 533 -7.32 3.64 -17.86
CA TYR A 533 -7.86 3.80 -16.52
C TYR A 533 -6.78 4.38 -15.62
N PHE A 534 -7.13 5.41 -14.85
CA PHE A 534 -6.20 6.01 -13.88
C PHE A 534 -6.83 5.94 -12.49
N ILE A 535 -6.08 5.42 -11.52
CA ILE A 535 -6.45 5.58 -10.13
C ILE A 535 -6.18 7.03 -9.77
N GLU A 536 -7.18 7.71 -9.24
CA GLU A 536 -7.03 8.99 -8.55
C GLU A 536 -7.52 8.84 -7.12
N ASP A 537 -6.71 9.27 -6.16
CA ASP A 537 -7.00 9.23 -4.73
C ASP A 537 -6.64 10.58 -4.12
N GLU A 538 -7.66 11.37 -3.81
CA GLU A 538 -7.50 12.69 -3.19
C GLU A 538 -7.56 12.63 -1.66
N SER A 539 -7.79 11.44 -1.08
CA SER A 539 -7.90 11.25 0.35
C SER A 539 -6.65 11.75 1.11
N PRO A 540 -6.76 11.95 2.43
CA PRO A 540 -5.58 12.25 3.26
C PRO A 540 -4.54 11.12 3.31
N LYS A 541 -4.84 9.94 2.73
CA LYS A 541 -4.04 8.71 2.85
C LYS A 541 -3.83 7.97 1.52
N PRO A 542 -3.46 8.66 0.44
CA PRO A 542 -3.33 8.01 -0.87
C PRO A 542 -2.30 6.88 -0.87
N SER A 543 -1.23 7.01 -0.07
CA SER A 543 -0.20 5.98 0.04
C SER A 543 -0.67 4.66 0.64
N GLU A 544 -1.77 4.67 1.41
CA GLU A 544 -2.40 3.47 1.97
C GLU A 544 -3.51 2.94 1.05
N GLN A 545 -4.33 3.84 0.50
CA GLN A 545 -5.51 3.49 -0.29
C GLN A 545 -5.17 3.00 -1.71
N ILE A 546 -4.20 3.61 -2.38
CA ILE A 546 -3.82 3.25 -3.75
C ILE A 546 -3.41 1.77 -3.88
N PRO A 547 -2.52 1.21 -3.02
CA PRO A 547 -2.20 -0.23 -3.09
C PRO A 547 -3.42 -1.14 -2.88
N ALA A 548 -4.32 -0.76 -1.96
CA ALA A 548 -5.54 -1.51 -1.71
C ALA A 548 -6.50 -1.45 -2.92
N SER A 549 -6.61 -0.29 -3.56
CA SER A 549 -7.39 -0.10 -4.79
C SER A 549 -6.85 -0.92 -5.97
N MET A 550 -5.52 -1.00 -6.13
CA MET A 550 -4.91 -1.87 -7.14
C MET A 550 -5.23 -3.35 -6.88
N ARG A 551 -5.13 -3.79 -5.62
CA ARG A 551 -5.51 -5.17 -5.25
C ARG A 551 -6.99 -5.47 -5.48
N TYR A 552 -7.87 -4.50 -5.26
CA TYR A 552 -9.27 -4.65 -5.62
C TYR A 552 -9.43 -4.92 -7.13
N LEU A 553 -8.75 -4.17 -7.99
CA LEU A 553 -8.79 -4.36 -9.44
C LEU A 553 -8.25 -5.73 -9.90
N GLU A 554 -7.29 -6.31 -9.19
CA GLU A 554 -6.78 -7.66 -9.44
C GLU A 554 -7.83 -8.75 -9.17
N ARG A 555 -8.69 -8.52 -8.16
CA ARG A 555 -9.65 -9.51 -7.66
C ARG A 555 -11.08 -9.29 -8.16
N VAL A 556 -11.42 -8.09 -8.62
CA VAL A 556 -12.77 -7.76 -9.06
C VAL A 556 -13.21 -8.69 -10.20
N THR A 557 -14.43 -9.19 -10.09
CA THR A 557 -15.05 -10.03 -11.11
C THR A 557 -16.28 -9.33 -11.69
N PHE A 558 -16.34 -9.30 -13.03
CA PHE A 558 -17.49 -8.80 -13.77
C PHE A 558 -17.55 -9.47 -15.15
N LYS A 559 -18.74 -9.41 -15.80
CA LYS A 559 -18.99 -10.03 -17.10
C LYS A 559 -18.84 -9.04 -18.24
#